data_ab3018bc0b7a71cab5b4c91aab5134b3
#
_entry.id   ab3018bc0b7a71cab5b4c91aab5134b3
#
_cell.length_a   1.000
_cell.length_b   1.000
_cell.length_c   1.000
_cell.angle_alpha   90.00
_cell.angle_beta   90.00
_cell.angle_gamma   90.00
#
_symmetry.space_group_name_H-M   'P 1'
#
loop_
_entity.id
_entity.type
_entity.pdbx_description
1 polymer ?
#
loop_
_entity_poly.entity_id
_entity_poly.type
_entity_poly.pdbx_seq_one_letter_code
_entity_poly.pdbx_strand_id
1 'polypeptide(L)'
;MNKLGGFSEKQVVPADSLLVIPKEVPPEVAALIGCCVTTGFGGIVNLDNIKTGSTVAVYGCGGVGLNILEGARALNANKIIAVDIFDHKLEFAYKFGATHVINAKDEDPVKKIKEITGGGVDYSFDSFGSSKIMKQAV
;
A
#
# COMPACT_ATOMS: atom_id res chain seq x y z
N MET A 1 4.53 7.50 -23.54
CA MET A 1 3.35 7.63 -22.68
C MET A 1 2.12 7.39 -23.54
N ASN A 2 1.45 6.27 -23.41
CA ASN A 2 0.29 5.94 -24.21
C ASN A 2 -0.89 6.82 -23.76
N LYS A 3 -1.38 7.67 -24.66
CA LYS A 3 -2.55 8.53 -24.44
C LYS A 3 -3.82 7.68 -24.57
N LEU A 4 -4.12 6.86 -23.55
CA LEU A 4 -5.24 5.91 -23.62
C LEU A 4 -6.60 6.53 -23.31
N GLY A 5 -6.66 7.73 -22.73
CA GLY A 5 -7.92 8.42 -22.45
C GLY A 5 -8.85 7.62 -21.52
N GLY A 6 -8.38 7.20 -20.33
CA GLY A 6 -9.07 6.30 -19.42
C GLY A 6 -10.46 6.74 -18.92
N PHE A 7 -10.81 8.03 -19.08
CA PHE A 7 -12.13 8.58 -18.76
C PHE A 7 -13.02 8.65 -20.01
N SER A 8 -13.28 7.52 -20.63
CA SER A 8 -14.17 7.41 -21.79
C SER A 8 -15.01 6.14 -21.73
N GLU A 9 -16.19 6.18 -22.30
CA GLU A 9 -17.11 5.04 -22.34
C GLU A 9 -16.60 3.90 -23.21
N LYS A 10 -15.75 4.22 -24.20
CA LYS A 10 -15.16 3.26 -25.15
C LYS A 10 -13.71 3.61 -25.42
N GLN A 11 -12.87 2.62 -25.49
CA GLN A 11 -11.46 2.74 -25.81
C GLN A 11 -11.02 1.70 -26.83
N VAL A 12 -10.02 2.04 -27.62
CA VAL A 12 -9.30 1.10 -28.46
C VAL A 12 -7.93 0.87 -27.84
N VAL A 13 -7.67 -0.34 -27.41
CA VAL A 13 -6.42 -0.75 -26.75
C VAL A 13 -5.89 -2.05 -27.39
N PRO A 14 -4.58 -2.33 -27.30
CA PRO A 14 -4.04 -3.62 -27.73
C PRO A 14 -4.70 -4.78 -26.95
N ALA A 15 -5.06 -5.86 -27.66
CA ALA A 15 -5.73 -7.01 -27.03
C ALA A 15 -4.90 -7.63 -25.89
N ASP A 16 -3.59 -7.65 -26.04
CA ASP A 16 -2.64 -8.18 -25.05
C ASP A 16 -2.59 -7.34 -23.74
N SER A 17 -3.18 -6.14 -23.76
CA SER A 17 -3.31 -5.28 -22.58
C SER A 17 -4.63 -5.47 -21.83
N LEU A 18 -5.45 -6.42 -22.24
CA LEU A 18 -6.77 -6.69 -21.69
C LEU A 18 -6.78 -8.00 -20.93
N LEU A 19 -7.41 -7.97 -19.76
CA LEU A 19 -7.78 -9.16 -19.01
C LEU A 19 -9.30 -9.21 -18.87
N VAL A 20 -9.89 -10.33 -19.29
CA VAL A 20 -11.33 -10.57 -19.10
C VAL A 20 -11.56 -10.95 -17.65
N ILE A 21 -12.44 -10.20 -16.97
CA ILE A 21 -12.85 -10.47 -15.59
C ILE A 21 -14.21 -11.16 -15.58
N PRO A 22 -14.52 -11.98 -14.54
CA PRO A 22 -15.84 -12.55 -14.35
C PRO A 22 -16.92 -11.47 -14.26
N LYS A 23 -18.10 -11.74 -14.83
CA LYS A 23 -19.23 -10.78 -14.85
C LYS A 23 -19.79 -10.48 -13.47
N GLU A 24 -19.54 -11.35 -12.51
CA GLU A 24 -19.96 -11.24 -11.12
C GLU A 24 -19.16 -10.22 -10.33
N VAL A 25 -17.98 -9.80 -10.84
CA VAL A 25 -17.15 -8.79 -10.19
C VAL A 25 -17.75 -7.40 -10.45
N PRO A 26 -18.14 -6.67 -9.41
CA PRO A 26 -18.68 -5.32 -9.58
C PRO A 26 -17.68 -4.40 -10.28
N PRO A 27 -18.10 -3.58 -11.26
CA PRO A 27 -17.20 -2.71 -12.02
C PRO A 27 -16.35 -1.75 -11.16
N GLU A 28 -16.90 -1.26 -10.05
CA GLU A 28 -16.22 -0.40 -9.09
C GLU A 28 -15.07 -1.12 -8.37
N VAL A 29 -15.20 -2.42 -8.14
CA VAL A 29 -14.14 -3.27 -7.57
C VAL A 29 -13.09 -3.56 -8.66
N ALA A 30 -13.56 -3.94 -9.85
CA ALA A 30 -12.69 -4.23 -10.98
C ALA A 30 -11.78 -3.05 -11.36
N ALA A 31 -12.30 -1.82 -11.28
CA ALA A 31 -11.56 -0.61 -11.59
C ALA A 31 -10.32 -0.39 -10.68
N LEU A 32 -10.32 -0.95 -9.47
CA LEU A 32 -9.20 -0.85 -8.52
C LEU A 32 -8.10 -1.87 -8.81
N ILE A 33 -8.46 -3.02 -9.39
CA ILE A 33 -7.54 -4.16 -9.57
C ILE A 33 -6.39 -3.79 -10.51
N GLY A 34 -6.68 -3.07 -11.59
CA GLY A 34 -5.69 -2.74 -12.62
C GLY A 34 -4.59 -1.76 -12.20
N CYS A 35 -4.72 -1.11 -11.04
CA CYS A 35 -3.75 -0.15 -10.55
C CYS A 35 -3.39 -0.36 -9.08
N CYS A 36 -4.21 0.11 -8.14
CA CYS A 36 -3.81 0.17 -6.74
C CYS A 36 -3.63 -1.21 -6.08
N VAL A 37 -4.43 -2.21 -6.48
CA VAL A 37 -4.29 -3.58 -5.98
C VAL A 37 -3.02 -4.24 -6.52
N THR A 38 -2.84 -4.22 -7.84
CA THR A 38 -1.64 -4.82 -8.46
C THR A 38 -0.36 -4.10 -8.03
N THR A 39 -0.38 -2.78 -7.85
CA THR A 39 0.78 -2.01 -7.40
C THR A 39 1.06 -2.26 -5.91
N GLY A 40 0.05 -2.20 -5.05
CA GLY A 40 0.23 -2.35 -3.61
C GLY A 40 0.43 -3.81 -3.20
N PHE A 41 -0.61 -4.61 -3.34
CA PHE A 41 -0.57 -6.03 -2.96
C PHE A 41 0.44 -6.82 -3.79
N GLY A 42 0.40 -6.67 -5.13
CA GLY A 42 1.34 -7.34 -6.02
C GLY A 42 2.78 -6.89 -5.78
N GLY A 43 3.00 -5.61 -5.49
CA GLY A 43 4.32 -5.07 -5.17
C GLY A 43 4.97 -5.74 -3.97
N ILE A 44 4.21 -5.96 -2.89
CA ILE A 44 4.76 -6.57 -1.68
C ILE A 44 4.89 -8.10 -1.78
N VAL A 45 3.90 -8.78 -2.38
CA VAL A 45 3.93 -10.27 -2.44
C VAL A 45 4.94 -10.80 -3.46
N ASN A 46 5.30 -10.01 -4.48
CA ASN A 46 6.31 -10.36 -5.47
C ASN A 46 7.74 -10.02 -5.03
N LEU A 47 7.92 -9.41 -3.85
CA LEU A 47 9.24 -9.26 -3.24
C LEU A 47 9.60 -10.59 -2.57
N ASP A 48 10.49 -11.37 -3.18
CA ASP A 48 10.90 -12.71 -2.71
C ASP A 48 11.54 -12.74 -1.30
N ASN A 49 11.70 -11.59 -0.66
CA ASN A 49 12.45 -11.45 0.59
C ASN A 49 11.62 -11.22 1.84
N ILE A 50 10.32 -10.92 1.74
CA ILE A 50 9.49 -10.66 2.93
C ILE A 50 9.19 -11.99 3.63
N LYS A 51 9.80 -12.16 4.79
CA LYS A 51 9.66 -13.39 5.60
C LYS A 51 8.50 -13.26 6.58
N THR A 52 7.89 -14.38 6.91
CA THR A 52 6.97 -14.46 8.05
C THR A 52 7.63 -13.90 9.31
N GLY A 53 6.91 -13.04 10.02
CA GLY A 53 7.42 -12.38 11.23
C GLY A 53 8.16 -11.06 10.99
N SER A 54 8.38 -10.66 9.73
CA SER A 54 9.00 -9.36 9.39
C SER A 54 8.21 -8.18 9.93
N THR A 55 8.88 -7.06 10.08
CA THR A 55 8.30 -5.76 10.43
C THR A 55 8.22 -4.87 9.20
N VAL A 56 7.07 -4.24 8.98
CA VAL A 56 6.78 -3.45 7.77
C VAL A 56 6.25 -2.07 8.15
N ALA A 57 6.77 -1.02 7.55
CA ALA A 57 6.21 0.32 7.63
C ALA A 57 5.70 0.78 6.27
N VAL A 58 4.52 1.39 6.24
CA VAL A 58 3.89 1.91 5.03
C VAL A 58 3.55 3.38 5.22
N TYR A 59 4.18 4.24 4.44
CA TYR A 59 3.94 5.67 4.43
C TYR A 59 2.91 6.03 3.37
N GLY A 60 1.77 6.54 3.83
CA GLY A 60 0.59 6.85 3.02
C GLY A 60 -0.45 5.72 3.03
N CYS A 61 -1.65 6.02 3.54
CA CYS A 61 -2.78 5.08 3.62
C CYS A 61 -3.83 5.38 2.54
N GLY A 62 -3.36 5.60 1.30
CA GLY A 62 -4.20 5.63 0.11
C GLY A 62 -4.45 4.23 -0.46
N GLY A 63 -5.07 4.13 -1.65
CA GLY A 63 -5.40 2.85 -2.26
C GLY A 63 -4.19 1.90 -2.39
N VAL A 64 -3.02 2.39 -2.79
CA VAL A 64 -1.80 1.59 -2.89
C VAL A 64 -1.31 1.17 -1.50
N GLY A 65 -1.20 2.12 -0.55
CA GLY A 65 -0.72 1.83 0.80
C GLY A 65 -1.58 0.82 1.55
N LEU A 66 -2.91 0.93 1.45
CA LEU A 66 -3.84 -0.03 2.05
C LEU A 66 -3.64 -1.45 1.48
N ASN A 67 -3.41 -1.57 0.18
CA ASN A 67 -3.11 -2.86 -0.44
C ASN A 67 -1.74 -3.41 -0.05
N ILE A 68 -0.74 -2.55 0.23
CA ILE A 68 0.54 -2.99 0.82
C ILE A 68 0.33 -3.55 2.23
N LEU A 69 -0.47 -2.87 3.08
CA LEU A 69 -0.79 -3.35 4.43
C LEU A 69 -1.46 -4.73 4.39
N GLU A 70 -2.42 -4.92 3.48
CA GLU A 70 -3.10 -6.20 3.30
C GLU A 70 -2.14 -7.30 2.80
N GLY A 71 -1.26 -6.97 1.87
CA GLY A 71 -0.20 -7.88 1.42
C GLY A 71 0.76 -8.27 2.54
N ALA A 72 1.18 -7.31 3.39
CA ALA A 72 2.00 -7.57 4.56
C ALA A 72 1.31 -8.53 5.54
N ARG A 73 0.00 -8.34 5.76
CA ARG A 73 -0.82 -9.26 6.57
C ARG A 73 -0.87 -10.66 5.95
N ALA A 74 -1.08 -10.76 4.65
CA ALA A 74 -1.14 -12.04 3.93
C ALA A 74 0.19 -12.81 3.99
N LEU A 75 1.31 -12.10 4.07
CA LEU A 75 2.65 -12.68 4.26
C LEU A 75 3.00 -12.94 5.74
N ASN A 76 2.05 -12.77 6.66
CA ASN A 76 2.22 -12.97 8.10
C ASN A 76 3.35 -12.10 8.70
N ALA A 77 3.43 -10.83 8.27
CA ALA A 77 4.29 -9.85 8.95
C ALA A 77 3.82 -9.65 10.40
N ASN A 78 4.77 -9.51 11.32
CA ASN A 78 4.48 -9.43 12.76
C ASN A 78 4.02 -8.02 13.18
N LYS A 79 4.75 -6.98 12.74
CA LYS A 79 4.38 -5.59 12.98
C LYS A 79 4.16 -4.90 11.64
N ILE A 80 2.96 -4.40 11.45
CA ILE A 80 2.54 -3.68 10.24
C ILE A 80 2.15 -2.27 10.68
N ILE A 81 3.00 -1.30 10.36
CA ILE A 81 2.91 0.07 10.86
C ILE A 81 2.44 0.97 9.71
N ALA A 82 1.27 1.58 9.87
CA ALA A 82 0.73 2.53 8.91
C ALA A 82 1.01 3.97 9.34
N VAL A 83 1.52 4.79 8.43
CA VAL A 83 1.84 6.19 8.65
C VAL A 83 1.03 7.05 7.69
N ASP A 84 0.22 7.97 8.20
CA ASP A 84 -0.51 8.98 7.41
C ASP A 84 -0.67 10.25 8.25
N ILE A 85 -1.24 11.30 7.66
CA ILE A 85 -1.55 12.57 8.34
C ILE A 85 -3.04 12.73 8.65
N PHE A 86 -3.87 11.77 8.28
CA PHE A 86 -5.33 11.81 8.44
C PHE A 86 -5.83 10.66 9.30
N ASP A 87 -6.43 10.98 10.46
CA ASP A 87 -6.90 9.99 11.44
C ASP A 87 -7.88 8.98 10.83
N HIS A 88 -8.86 9.46 10.02
CA HIS A 88 -9.82 8.56 9.39
C HIS A 88 -9.17 7.50 8.48
N LYS A 89 -8.02 7.82 7.85
CA LYS A 89 -7.26 6.85 7.05
C LYS A 89 -6.50 5.87 7.93
N LEU A 90 -5.98 6.34 9.06
CA LEU A 90 -5.30 5.51 10.04
C LEU A 90 -6.28 4.53 10.71
N GLU A 91 -7.48 4.97 11.06
CA GLU A 91 -8.54 4.08 11.53
C GLU A 91 -8.91 3.02 10.48
N PHE A 92 -8.97 3.44 9.22
CA PHE A 92 -9.28 2.51 8.13
C PHE A 92 -8.14 1.52 7.87
N ALA A 93 -6.88 1.90 8.08
CA ALA A 93 -5.71 1.04 7.91
C ALA A 93 -5.73 -0.21 8.79
N TYR A 94 -6.33 -0.15 9.98
CA TYR A 94 -6.53 -1.33 10.83
C TYR A 94 -7.36 -2.42 10.15
N LYS A 95 -8.36 -2.06 9.35
CA LYS A 95 -9.18 -3.03 8.59
C LYS A 95 -8.37 -3.76 7.52
N PHE A 96 -7.28 -3.14 7.05
CA PHE A 96 -6.36 -3.68 6.07
C PHE A 96 -5.13 -4.38 6.68
N GLY A 97 -5.11 -4.54 8.01
CA GLY A 97 -4.11 -5.34 8.69
C GLY A 97 -3.01 -4.55 9.39
N ALA A 98 -3.09 -3.23 9.47
CA ALA A 98 -2.18 -2.47 10.31
C ALA A 98 -2.30 -2.92 11.77
N THR A 99 -1.17 -3.17 12.42
CA THR A 99 -1.08 -3.48 13.85
C THR A 99 -0.83 -2.23 14.68
N HIS A 100 -0.21 -1.23 14.07
CA HIS A 100 0.10 0.07 14.65
C HIS A 100 -0.17 1.17 13.64
N VAL A 101 -0.55 2.34 14.12
CA VAL A 101 -0.74 3.53 13.30
C VAL A 101 0.01 4.71 13.89
N ILE A 102 0.49 5.62 13.04
CA ILE A 102 1.23 6.81 13.44
C ILE A 102 0.68 8.00 12.65
N ASN A 103 0.19 9.02 13.36
CA ASN A 103 -0.15 10.28 12.73
C ASN A 103 1.09 11.18 12.63
N ALA A 104 1.58 11.37 11.41
CA ALA A 104 2.80 12.15 11.15
C ALA A 104 2.63 13.68 11.35
N LYS A 105 1.44 14.16 11.71
CA LYS A 105 1.23 15.54 12.18
C LYS A 105 1.57 15.69 13.66
N ASP A 106 1.32 14.64 14.45
CA ASP A 106 1.36 14.71 15.91
C ASP A 106 2.71 14.24 16.46
N GLU A 107 3.37 13.32 15.75
CA GLU A 107 4.63 12.75 16.20
C GLU A 107 5.60 12.45 15.03
N ASP A 108 6.89 12.31 15.32
CA ASP A 108 7.92 11.93 14.35
C ASP A 108 7.79 10.44 14.03
N PRO A 109 7.45 10.07 12.78
CA PRO A 109 7.24 8.68 12.41
C PRO A 109 8.50 7.82 12.59
N VAL A 110 9.68 8.36 12.26
CA VAL A 110 10.94 7.60 12.36
C VAL A 110 11.25 7.25 13.80
N LYS A 111 11.12 8.23 14.71
CA LYS A 111 11.31 8.02 16.13
C LYS A 111 10.32 6.98 16.67
N LYS A 112 9.04 7.13 16.32
CA LYS A 112 8.00 6.23 16.80
C LYS A 112 8.14 4.80 16.26
N ILE A 113 8.50 4.65 15.00
CA ILE A 113 8.81 3.32 14.42
C ILE A 113 9.94 2.64 15.19
N LYS A 114 11.03 3.38 15.49
CA LYS A 114 12.16 2.84 16.27
C LYS A 114 11.75 2.45 17.69
N GLU A 115 10.87 3.20 18.34
CA GLU A 115 10.31 2.84 19.65
C GLU A 115 9.49 1.55 19.60
N ILE A 116 8.61 1.42 18.59
CA ILE A 116 7.75 0.24 18.40
C ILE A 116 8.57 -1.01 18.08
N THR A 117 9.62 -0.87 17.27
CA THR A 117 10.38 -2.00 16.70
C THR A 117 11.67 -2.31 17.45
N GLY A 118 12.18 -1.38 18.23
CA GLY A 118 13.47 -1.51 18.91
C GLY A 118 14.68 -1.19 18.02
N GLY A 119 14.48 -0.52 16.87
CA GLY A 119 15.62 -0.16 16.01
C GLY A 119 15.27 0.29 14.60
N GLY A 120 14.16 -0.18 14.06
CA GLY A 120 13.67 0.10 12.71
C GLY A 120 12.83 -1.07 12.20
N VAL A 121 12.39 -0.99 10.96
CA VAL A 121 11.63 -2.04 10.28
C VAL A 121 12.51 -2.80 9.29
N ASP A 122 12.13 -4.04 8.98
CA ASP A 122 12.80 -4.83 7.95
C ASP A 122 12.50 -4.30 6.55
N TYR A 123 11.28 -3.78 6.34
CA TYR A 123 10.82 -3.25 5.05
C TYR A 123 10.04 -1.96 5.24
N SER A 124 10.34 -0.99 4.40
CA SER A 124 9.64 0.29 4.36
C SER A 124 9.13 0.59 2.96
N PHE A 125 7.87 1.04 2.87
CA PHE A 125 7.21 1.36 1.61
C PHE A 125 6.74 2.81 1.61
N ASP A 126 7.13 3.57 0.58
CA ASP A 126 6.60 4.91 0.31
C ASP A 126 5.52 4.82 -0.79
N SER A 127 4.27 5.00 -0.42
CA SER A 127 3.12 5.07 -1.33
C SER A 127 2.59 6.49 -1.56
N PHE A 128 3.31 7.50 -1.06
CA PHE A 128 2.97 8.92 -1.22
C PHE A 128 3.87 9.63 -2.24
N GLY A 129 5.17 9.33 -2.25
CA GLY A 129 6.11 9.81 -3.27
C GLY A 129 6.65 11.22 -3.01
N SER A 130 7.05 11.55 -1.77
CA SER A 130 7.74 12.81 -1.50
C SER A 130 9.19 12.60 -1.05
N SER A 131 10.07 13.54 -1.39
CA SER A 131 11.48 13.51 -0.98
C SER A 131 11.67 13.49 0.55
N LYS A 132 10.74 14.09 1.29
CA LYS A 132 10.73 14.06 2.75
C LYS A 132 10.43 12.67 3.28
N ILE A 133 9.39 12.03 2.76
CA ILE A 133 8.98 10.67 3.18
C ILE A 133 10.00 9.65 2.74
N MET A 134 10.54 9.76 1.53
CA MET A 134 11.60 8.88 1.04
C MET A 134 12.81 8.85 1.98
N LYS A 135 13.21 10.02 2.55
CA LYS A 135 14.29 10.08 3.56
C LYS A 135 13.90 9.46 4.91
N GLN A 136 12.64 9.39 5.23
CA GLN A 136 12.14 8.77 6.46
C GLN A 136 12.01 7.25 6.33
N ALA A 137 11.80 6.79 5.10
CA ALA A 137 11.61 5.39 4.78
C ALA A 137 12.93 4.59 4.64
N VAL A 138 14.07 5.27 4.66
CA VAL A 138 15.43 4.67 4.57
C VAL A 138 16.05 4.48 6.01
#